data_d40aba4086e9b8c78e63406542a41ac2
#
_entry.id   d40aba4086e9b8c78e63406542a41ac2
#
_cell.length_a   1.000
_cell.length_b   1.000
_cell.length_c   1.000
_cell.angle_alpha   90.00
_cell.angle_beta   90.00
_cell.angle_gamma   90.00
#
_symmetry.space_group_name_H-M   'P 1'
#
loop_
_entity.id
_entity.type
_entity.pdbx_description
1 polymer ?
#
loop_
_entity_poly.entity_id
_entity_poly.type
_entity_poly.pdbx_seq_one_letter_code
_entity_poly.pdbx_strand_id
1 'polypeptide(L)'
;MLLVEKLRLIGPNFRVINASASGGTTEGGLRRLPPHLEHPIDIFILELGINDAFNGIRLEQTSANLQSIIDQVKARNPSASIVIVGIQFPIAAPDSEYAAGFVKMFGELAAKNHAALAPNLLEGVMGDPKLNLPDGIHPNAAGHKILVENVWRVLEPIAREVGSK
;
A
#
# COMPACT_ATOMS: atom_id res chain seq x y z
N MET A 1 9.52 -4.90 9.71
CA MET A 1 10.31 -6.08 10.10
C MET A 1 9.77 -7.34 9.43
N LEU A 2 8.51 -7.76 9.64
CA LEU A 2 7.96 -9.03 9.10
C LEU A 2 8.11 -9.22 7.58
N LEU A 3 7.87 -8.17 6.78
CA LEU A 3 8.04 -8.26 5.32
C LEU A 3 9.52 -8.48 4.93
N VAL A 4 10.44 -7.84 5.64
CA VAL A 4 11.89 -8.02 5.45
C VAL A 4 12.30 -9.48 5.70
N GLU A 5 11.72 -10.11 6.73
CA GLU A 5 11.99 -11.51 7.03
C GLU A 5 11.56 -12.44 5.90
N LYS A 6 10.37 -12.18 5.32
CA LYS A 6 9.90 -12.94 4.16
C LYS A 6 10.77 -12.73 2.92
N LEU A 7 11.18 -11.51 2.63
CA LEU A 7 12.09 -11.22 1.51
C LEU A 7 13.45 -11.89 1.66
N ARG A 8 13.98 -11.97 2.87
CA ARG A 8 15.24 -12.70 3.14
C ARG A 8 15.17 -14.19 2.81
N LEU A 9 13.97 -14.80 2.88
CA LEU A 9 13.78 -16.20 2.49
C LEU A 9 13.80 -16.40 0.96
N ILE A 10 13.53 -15.35 0.18
CA ILE A 10 13.68 -15.38 -1.29
C ILE A 10 15.15 -15.21 -1.68
N GLY A 11 15.84 -14.26 -1.06
CA GLY A 11 17.25 -14.01 -1.35
C GLY A 11 17.86 -12.93 -0.45
N PRO A 12 19.19 -12.93 -0.30
CA PRO A 12 19.89 -12.02 0.61
C PRO A 12 19.98 -10.58 0.11
N ASN A 13 19.66 -10.31 -1.16
CA ASN A 13 19.98 -9.05 -1.83
C ASN A 13 18.91 -7.97 -1.72
N PHE A 14 17.77 -8.26 -1.07
CA PHE A 14 16.72 -7.26 -0.91
C PHE A 14 17.10 -6.19 0.12
N ARG A 15 17.22 -4.94 -0.34
CA ARG A 15 17.30 -3.76 0.51
C ARG A 15 15.91 -3.14 0.62
N VAL A 16 15.33 -3.15 1.80
CA VAL A 16 14.01 -2.54 2.04
C VAL A 16 14.20 -1.14 2.61
N ILE A 17 13.61 -0.15 1.95
CA ILE A 17 13.53 1.23 2.42
C ILE A 17 12.11 1.46 2.93
N ASN A 18 11.97 1.73 4.23
CA ASN A 18 10.69 2.06 4.83
C ASN A 18 10.49 3.59 4.78
N ALA A 19 9.60 4.04 3.89
CA ALA A 19 9.21 5.44 3.72
C ALA A 19 7.85 5.77 4.37
N SER A 20 7.32 4.86 5.21
CA SER A 20 6.04 5.05 5.89
C SER A 20 6.07 6.22 6.87
N ALA A 21 4.93 6.90 7.00
CA ALA A 21 4.73 7.93 8.01
C ALA A 21 3.34 7.76 8.63
N SER A 22 3.27 7.73 9.96
CA SER A 22 2.00 7.67 10.68
C SER A 22 1.15 8.90 10.36
N GLY A 23 -0.16 8.69 10.13
CA GLY A 23 -1.08 9.76 9.74
C GLY A 23 -0.83 10.34 8.34
N GLY A 24 0.00 9.68 7.52
CA GLY A 24 0.37 10.18 6.20
C GLY A 24 -0.81 10.24 5.23
N THR A 25 -1.04 11.41 4.61
CA THR A 25 -1.96 11.59 3.48
C THR A 25 -1.24 11.35 2.17
N THR A 26 -1.99 11.22 1.06
CA THR A 26 -1.41 11.10 -0.28
C THR A 26 -0.59 12.32 -0.69
N GLU A 27 -1.05 13.53 -0.34
CA GLU A 27 -0.27 14.76 -0.54
C GLU A 27 1.03 14.74 0.27
N GLY A 28 0.97 14.30 1.52
CA GLY A 28 2.16 14.13 2.37
C GLY A 28 3.14 13.10 1.80
N GLY A 29 2.62 12.00 1.25
CA GLY A 29 3.41 11.00 0.53
C GLY A 29 4.12 11.58 -0.69
N LEU A 30 3.39 12.33 -1.51
CA LEU A 30 3.92 12.99 -2.70
C LEU A 30 5.08 13.97 -2.36
N ARG A 31 4.94 14.75 -1.29
CA ARG A 31 6.00 15.65 -0.83
C ARG A 31 7.25 14.93 -0.32
N ARG A 32 7.08 13.75 0.30
CA ARG A 32 8.20 12.96 0.84
C ARG A 32 8.89 12.08 -0.19
N LEU A 33 8.29 11.87 -1.35
CA LEU A 33 8.77 10.92 -2.35
C LEU A 33 10.14 11.26 -2.94
N PRO A 34 10.48 12.52 -3.31
CA PRO A 34 11.67 12.84 -4.11
C PRO A 34 12.99 12.26 -3.58
N PRO A 35 13.34 12.34 -2.27
CA PRO A 35 14.59 11.78 -1.77
C PRO A 35 14.69 10.26 -1.95
N HIS A 36 13.55 9.55 -1.96
CA HIS A 36 13.53 8.11 -2.13
C HIS A 36 13.75 7.69 -3.59
N LEU A 37 13.57 8.61 -4.55
CA LEU A 37 13.78 8.36 -5.98
C LEU A 37 15.25 8.56 -6.43
N GLU A 38 16.14 8.93 -5.53
CA GLU A 38 17.58 9.09 -5.81
C GLU A 38 18.29 7.74 -5.98
N HIS A 39 17.67 6.65 -5.54
CA HIS A 39 18.20 5.30 -5.64
C HIS A 39 17.35 4.46 -6.59
N PRO A 40 17.96 3.44 -7.23
CA PRO A 40 17.20 2.46 -8.02
C PRO A 40 16.13 1.77 -7.17
N ILE A 41 14.93 1.60 -7.76
CA ILE A 41 13.78 0.92 -7.16
C ILE A 41 13.37 -0.20 -8.11
N ASP A 42 13.43 -1.44 -7.63
CA ASP A 42 12.95 -2.60 -8.36
C ASP A 42 11.47 -2.88 -8.08
N ILE A 43 11.05 -2.66 -6.82
CA ILE A 43 9.67 -2.85 -6.37
C ILE A 43 9.26 -1.64 -5.54
N PHE A 44 8.16 -1.00 -5.91
CA PHE A 44 7.57 0.10 -5.15
C PHE A 44 6.20 -0.31 -4.62
N ILE A 45 6.05 -0.32 -3.30
CA ILE A 45 4.80 -0.64 -2.62
C ILE A 45 4.14 0.67 -2.20
N LEU A 46 2.94 0.93 -2.71
CA LEU A 46 2.16 2.13 -2.44
C LEU A 46 0.94 1.79 -1.59
N GLU A 47 0.98 2.22 -0.33
CA GLU A 47 -0.10 2.12 0.64
C GLU A 47 -0.35 3.51 1.24
N LEU A 48 -1.36 4.21 0.75
CA LEU A 48 -1.80 5.54 1.18
C LEU A 48 -3.27 5.74 0.82
N GLY A 49 -3.90 6.72 1.45
CA GLY A 49 -5.25 7.20 1.11
C GLY A 49 -6.24 7.08 2.25
N ILE A 50 -6.03 6.20 3.24
CA ILE A 50 -6.98 6.08 4.35
C ILE A 50 -7.08 7.37 5.17
N ASN A 51 -5.95 8.06 5.37
CA ASN A 51 -5.95 9.35 6.07
C ASN A 51 -6.57 10.47 5.25
N ASP A 52 -6.54 10.38 3.92
CA ASP A 52 -7.26 11.30 3.04
C ASP A 52 -8.76 11.16 3.29
N ALA A 53 -9.26 9.93 3.36
CA ALA A 53 -10.65 9.66 3.65
C ALA A 53 -11.09 10.16 5.03
N PHE A 54 -10.29 9.92 6.08
CA PHE A 54 -10.57 10.45 7.42
C PHE A 54 -10.55 11.98 7.49
N ASN A 55 -9.76 12.63 6.65
CA ASN A 55 -9.68 14.08 6.55
C ASN A 55 -10.73 14.69 5.58
N GLY A 56 -11.62 13.89 5.00
CA GLY A 56 -12.63 14.35 4.06
C GLY A 56 -12.07 14.85 2.73
N ILE A 57 -10.89 14.39 2.34
CA ILE A 57 -10.29 14.73 1.04
C ILE A 57 -11.07 14.01 -0.06
N ARG A 58 -11.36 14.73 -1.13
CA ARG A 58 -12.13 14.20 -2.26
C ARG A 58 -11.38 13.05 -2.94
N LEU A 59 -12.12 12.04 -3.40
CA LEU A 59 -11.56 10.87 -4.09
C LEU A 59 -10.73 11.23 -5.31
N GLU A 60 -11.16 12.23 -6.08
CA GLU A 60 -10.42 12.69 -7.26
C GLU A 60 -9.04 13.23 -6.89
N GLN A 61 -8.94 13.96 -5.77
CA GLN A 61 -7.67 14.50 -5.30
C GLN A 61 -6.76 13.37 -4.79
N THR A 62 -7.30 12.44 -4.01
CA THR A 62 -6.59 11.25 -3.53
C THR A 62 -6.05 10.44 -4.72
N SER A 63 -6.90 10.16 -5.70
CA SER A 63 -6.53 9.43 -6.92
C SER A 63 -5.44 10.15 -7.73
N ALA A 64 -5.58 11.47 -7.90
CA ALA A 64 -4.60 12.29 -8.63
C ALA A 64 -3.23 12.27 -7.94
N ASN A 65 -3.19 12.37 -6.61
CA ASN A 65 -1.95 12.32 -5.84
C ASN A 65 -1.30 10.92 -5.96
N LEU A 66 -2.06 9.83 -5.83
CA LEU A 66 -1.57 8.47 -5.98
C LEU A 66 -1.02 8.24 -7.40
N GLN A 67 -1.73 8.71 -8.43
CA GLN A 67 -1.25 8.64 -9.81
C GLN A 67 0.05 9.42 -9.98
N SER A 68 0.15 10.62 -9.43
CA SER A 68 1.36 11.43 -9.50
C SER A 68 2.57 10.77 -8.81
N ILE A 69 2.35 10.05 -7.71
CA ILE A 69 3.39 9.24 -7.08
C ILE A 69 3.86 8.15 -8.04
N ILE A 70 2.94 7.40 -8.63
CA ILE A 70 3.26 6.31 -9.58
C ILE A 70 4.02 6.86 -10.79
N ASP A 71 3.57 7.97 -11.35
CA ASP A 71 4.20 8.61 -12.50
C ASP A 71 5.65 9.03 -12.21
N GLN A 72 5.91 9.62 -11.03
CA GLN A 72 7.26 10.01 -10.62
C GLN A 72 8.16 8.78 -10.39
N VAL A 73 7.63 7.71 -9.78
CA VAL A 73 8.39 6.47 -9.62
C VAL A 73 8.77 5.89 -10.98
N LYS A 74 7.81 5.76 -11.89
CA LYS A 74 8.05 5.22 -13.24
C LYS A 74 8.96 6.09 -14.10
N ALA A 75 8.88 7.41 -13.94
CA ALA A 75 9.78 8.33 -14.66
C ALA A 75 11.25 8.15 -14.27
N ARG A 76 11.52 7.81 -13.02
CA ARG A 76 12.89 7.60 -12.51
C ARG A 76 13.33 6.15 -12.56
N ASN A 77 12.37 5.22 -12.46
CA ASN A 77 12.58 3.78 -12.42
C ASN A 77 11.59 3.08 -13.37
N PRO A 78 11.79 3.16 -14.70
CA PRO A 78 10.82 2.66 -15.68
C PRO A 78 10.52 1.15 -15.57
N SER A 79 11.48 0.37 -15.06
CA SER A 79 11.34 -1.08 -14.86
C SER A 79 10.79 -1.46 -13.48
N ALA A 80 10.52 -0.50 -12.60
CA ALA A 80 10.00 -0.79 -11.27
C ALA A 80 8.63 -1.47 -11.34
N SER A 81 8.49 -2.57 -10.63
CA SER A 81 7.20 -3.20 -10.37
C SER A 81 6.43 -2.41 -9.32
N ILE A 82 5.22 -1.97 -9.67
CA ILE A 82 4.35 -1.24 -8.73
C ILE A 82 3.39 -2.22 -8.08
N VAL A 83 3.30 -2.18 -6.76
CA VAL A 83 2.31 -2.91 -5.97
C VAL A 83 1.45 -1.88 -5.23
N ILE A 84 0.19 -1.79 -5.60
CA ILE A 84 -0.80 -0.95 -4.92
C ILE A 84 -1.45 -1.78 -3.82
N VAL A 85 -1.48 -1.24 -2.61
CA VAL A 85 -2.15 -1.86 -1.46
C VAL A 85 -3.42 -1.08 -1.17
N GLY A 86 -4.55 -1.68 -1.51
CA GLY A 86 -5.86 -1.13 -1.25
C GLY A 86 -6.29 -1.35 0.20
N ILE A 87 -7.21 -0.53 0.64
CA ILE A 87 -7.87 -0.65 1.94
C ILE A 87 -9.36 -0.58 1.69
N GLN A 88 -10.12 -1.53 2.22
CA GLN A 88 -11.57 -1.43 2.26
C GLN A 88 -11.97 -0.60 3.46
N PHE A 89 -12.94 0.28 3.25
CA PHE A 89 -13.42 1.18 4.29
C PHE A 89 -14.24 0.38 5.32
N PRO A 90 -13.82 0.32 6.58
CA PRO A 90 -14.49 -0.49 7.60
C PRO A 90 -15.59 0.23 8.35
N ILE A 91 -15.81 1.52 8.07
CA ILE A 91 -16.28 2.41 9.12
C ILE A 91 -17.62 3.01 8.73
N ALA A 92 -18.56 2.91 9.65
CA ALA A 92 -19.79 3.67 9.85
C ALA A 92 -20.79 3.82 8.68
N ALA A 93 -20.40 3.65 7.43
CA ALA A 93 -21.29 3.65 6.27
C ALA A 93 -20.71 2.81 5.11
N PRO A 94 -20.70 1.47 5.22
CA PRO A 94 -20.17 0.60 4.16
C PRO A 94 -20.90 0.78 2.83
N ASP A 95 -22.10 1.31 2.86
CA ASP A 95 -22.98 1.54 1.69
C ASP A 95 -22.87 2.96 1.13
N SER A 96 -21.91 3.77 1.59
CA SER A 96 -21.75 5.12 1.06
C SER A 96 -21.09 5.08 -0.33
N GLU A 97 -21.57 5.97 -1.22
CA GLU A 97 -20.98 6.17 -2.55
C GLU A 97 -19.48 6.48 -2.47
N TYR A 98 -19.06 7.20 -1.43
CA TYR A 98 -17.65 7.48 -1.15
C TYR A 98 -16.86 6.20 -0.86
N ALA A 99 -17.38 5.33 0.01
CA ALA A 99 -16.69 4.09 0.36
C ALA A 99 -16.54 3.16 -0.85
N ALA A 100 -17.59 3.03 -1.66
CA ALA A 100 -17.55 2.25 -2.90
C ALA A 100 -16.54 2.84 -3.89
N GLY A 101 -16.55 4.16 -4.06
CA GLY A 101 -15.59 4.87 -4.91
C GLY A 101 -14.16 4.74 -4.44
N PHE A 102 -13.93 4.76 -3.12
CA PHE A 102 -12.61 4.60 -2.52
C PHE A 102 -12.00 3.23 -2.83
N VAL A 103 -12.77 2.17 -2.67
CA VAL A 103 -12.32 0.80 -3.02
C VAL A 103 -12.05 0.67 -4.52
N LYS A 104 -12.97 1.18 -5.35
CA LYS A 104 -12.88 1.15 -6.81
C LYS A 104 -11.65 1.88 -7.34
N MET A 105 -11.29 3.00 -6.73
CA MET A 105 -10.14 3.83 -7.09
C MET A 105 -8.82 3.03 -7.15
N PHE A 106 -8.56 2.17 -6.18
CA PHE A 106 -7.33 1.37 -6.16
C PHE A 106 -7.29 0.37 -7.33
N GLY A 107 -8.44 -0.25 -7.65
CA GLY A 107 -8.54 -1.14 -8.81
C GLY A 107 -8.31 -0.41 -10.14
N GLU A 108 -8.90 0.77 -10.29
CA GLU A 108 -8.73 1.61 -11.48
C GLU A 108 -7.27 2.07 -11.65
N LEU A 109 -6.64 2.51 -10.56
CA LEU A 109 -5.22 2.88 -10.57
C LEU A 109 -4.32 1.69 -10.93
N ALA A 110 -4.60 0.52 -10.36
CA ALA A 110 -3.84 -0.69 -10.68
C ALA A 110 -3.95 -1.08 -12.15
N ALA A 111 -5.16 -1.12 -12.69
CA ALA A 111 -5.43 -1.43 -14.08
C ALA A 111 -4.76 -0.42 -15.03
N LYS A 112 -4.93 0.87 -14.77
CA LYS A 112 -4.35 1.96 -15.58
C LYS A 112 -2.83 1.89 -15.65
N ASN A 113 -2.18 1.49 -14.56
CA ASN A 113 -0.73 1.51 -14.44
C ASN A 113 -0.06 0.16 -14.64
N HIS A 114 -0.82 -0.89 -14.98
CA HIS A 114 -0.34 -2.28 -15.03
C HIS A 114 0.35 -2.69 -13.72
N ALA A 115 -0.18 -2.22 -12.59
CA ALA A 115 0.34 -2.49 -11.27
C ALA A 115 -0.36 -3.71 -10.65
N ALA A 116 0.36 -4.42 -9.81
CA ALA A 116 -0.25 -5.46 -8.98
C ALA A 116 -1.10 -4.82 -7.87
N LEU A 117 -2.20 -5.47 -7.50
CA LEU A 117 -3.11 -4.99 -6.47
C LEU A 117 -3.26 -6.00 -5.33
N ALA A 118 -2.90 -5.61 -4.11
CA ALA A 118 -3.36 -6.24 -2.89
C ALA A 118 -4.69 -5.55 -2.48
N PRO A 119 -5.85 -6.16 -2.69
CA PRO A 119 -7.11 -5.42 -2.75
C PRO A 119 -7.60 -4.91 -1.39
N ASN A 120 -7.22 -5.59 -0.31
CA ASN A 120 -7.60 -5.19 1.05
C ASN A 120 -6.50 -5.55 2.05
N LEU A 121 -5.77 -4.54 2.53
CA LEU A 121 -4.74 -4.72 3.56
C LEU A 121 -5.30 -5.34 4.84
N LEU A 122 -6.50 -4.94 5.24
CA LEU A 122 -7.11 -5.28 6.54
C LEU A 122 -8.01 -6.53 6.49
N GLU A 123 -7.96 -7.29 5.38
CA GLU A 123 -8.72 -8.53 5.25
C GLU A 123 -8.44 -9.49 6.42
N GLY A 124 -9.51 -9.95 7.08
CA GLY A 124 -9.44 -10.89 8.20
C GLY A 124 -8.91 -10.31 9.52
N VAL A 125 -8.69 -8.99 9.59
CA VAL A 125 -8.18 -8.33 10.81
C VAL A 125 -9.19 -7.38 11.41
N MET A 126 -9.84 -6.61 10.55
CA MET A 126 -10.72 -5.57 10.99
C MET A 126 -11.92 -6.07 11.79
N GLY A 127 -12.21 -5.41 12.91
CA GLY A 127 -13.32 -5.73 13.79
C GLY A 127 -13.08 -6.93 14.72
N ASP A 128 -11.96 -7.65 14.59
CA ASP A 128 -11.61 -8.71 15.52
C ASP A 128 -10.81 -8.13 16.71
N PRO A 129 -11.38 -8.12 17.95
CA PRO A 129 -10.69 -7.58 19.12
C PRO A 129 -9.42 -8.34 19.50
N LYS A 130 -9.24 -9.58 19.00
CA LYS A 130 -8.00 -10.35 19.21
C LYS A 130 -6.88 -9.89 18.30
N LEU A 131 -7.19 -9.18 17.22
CA LEU A 131 -6.26 -8.77 16.17
C LEU A 131 -6.05 -7.26 16.15
N ASN A 132 -6.84 -6.50 16.90
CA ASN A 132 -6.75 -5.05 16.98
C ASN A 132 -6.33 -4.57 18.38
N LEU A 133 -5.84 -3.34 18.44
CA LEU A 133 -5.62 -2.61 19.69
C LEU A 133 -6.98 -2.26 20.33
N PRO A 134 -7.00 -1.77 21.59
CA PRO A 134 -8.24 -1.42 22.27
C PRO A 134 -9.10 -0.37 21.55
N ASP A 135 -8.53 0.39 20.60
CA ASP A 135 -9.26 1.34 19.77
C ASP A 135 -10.13 0.68 18.68
N GLY A 136 -9.97 -0.63 18.48
CA GLY A 136 -10.72 -1.42 17.49
C GLY A 136 -10.36 -1.13 16.03
N ILE A 137 -9.40 -0.25 15.79
CA ILE A 137 -9.01 0.25 14.45
C ILE A 137 -7.63 -0.25 14.06
N HIS A 138 -6.64 -0.03 14.92
CA HIS A 138 -5.26 -0.36 14.60
C HIS A 138 -4.94 -1.82 14.93
N PRO A 139 -4.31 -2.54 13.99
CA PRO A 139 -3.90 -3.93 14.24
C PRO A 139 -2.87 -4.03 15.37
N ASN A 140 -3.02 -5.04 16.21
CA ASN A 140 -1.99 -5.43 17.18
C ASN A 140 -0.92 -6.30 16.51
N ALA A 141 0.03 -6.83 17.28
CA ALA A 141 1.12 -7.65 16.76
C ALA A 141 0.64 -8.92 16.01
N ALA A 142 -0.49 -9.50 16.41
CA ALA A 142 -1.08 -10.65 15.72
C ALA A 142 -1.75 -10.22 14.40
N GLY A 143 -2.49 -9.12 14.42
CA GLY A 143 -3.09 -8.51 13.23
C GLY A 143 -2.04 -8.14 12.19
N HIS A 144 -0.92 -7.53 12.59
CA HIS A 144 0.16 -7.19 11.67
C HIS A 144 0.73 -8.39 10.91
N LYS A 145 0.73 -9.59 11.49
CA LYS A 145 1.15 -10.79 10.76
C LYS A 145 0.21 -11.10 9.60
N ILE A 146 -1.09 -10.93 9.80
CA ILE A 146 -2.10 -11.14 8.75
C ILE A 146 -1.98 -10.07 7.66
N LEU A 147 -1.77 -8.79 8.04
CA LEU A 147 -1.54 -7.72 7.07
C LEU A 147 -0.37 -8.04 6.13
N VAL A 148 0.71 -8.56 6.69
CA VAL A 148 1.87 -8.96 5.89
C VAL A 148 1.52 -10.09 4.94
N GLU A 149 0.74 -11.09 5.36
CA GLU A 149 0.28 -12.17 4.47
C GLU A 149 -0.62 -11.65 3.34
N ASN A 150 -1.50 -10.69 3.63
CA ASN A 150 -2.37 -10.08 2.63
C ASN A 150 -1.57 -9.38 1.51
N VAL A 151 -0.51 -8.67 1.88
CA VAL A 151 0.41 -8.06 0.91
C VAL A 151 1.31 -9.12 0.25
N TRP A 152 1.79 -10.09 1.02
CA TRP A 152 2.73 -11.10 0.56
C TRP A 152 2.21 -11.96 -0.57
N ARG A 153 0.94 -12.35 -0.54
CA ARG A 153 0.28 -13.12 -1.62
C ARG A 153 0.49 -12.49 -3.01
N VAL A 154 0.56 -11.15 -3.05
CA VAL A 154 0.73 -10.40 -4.31
C VAL A 154 2.20 -10.08 -4.55
N LEU A 155 2.95 -9.78 -3.51
CA LEU A 155 4.35 -9.38 -3.60
C LEU A 155 5.29 -10.55 -3.90
N GLU A 156 5.04 -11.73 -3.36
CA GLU A 156 5.95 -12.88 -3.46
C GLU A 156 6.34 -13.24 -4.90
N PRO A 157 5.41 -13.42 -5.86
CA PRO A 157 5.78 -13.74 -7.24
C PRO A 157 6.65 -12.65 -7.88
N ILE A 158 6.35 -11.38 -7.60
CA ILE A 158 7.14 -10.23 -8.10
C ILE A 158 8.54 -10.24 -7.50
N ALA A 159 8.64 -10.45 -6.19
CA ALA A 159 9.93 -10.50 -5.51
C ALA A 159 10.80 -11.66 -6.00
N ARG A 160 10.20 -12.83 -6.27
CA ARG A 160 10.93 -13.97 -6.85
C ARG A 160 11.45 -13.66 -8.25
N GLU A 161 10.66 -13.01 -9.10
CA GLU A 161 11.09 -12.58 -10.43
C GLU A 161 12.25 -11.57 -10.37
N VAL A 162 12.14 -10.57 -9.50
CA VAL A 162 13.19 -9.56 -9.31
C VAL A 162 14.45 -10.17 -8.70
N GLY A 163 14.31 -11.04 -7.70
CA GLY A 163 15.46 -11.68 -7.03
C GLY A 163 16.19 -12.72 -7.90
N SER A 164 15.63 -13.10 -9.04
CA SER A 164 16.25 -14.03 -10.00
C SER A 164 17.09 -13.34 -11.09
N LYS A 165 17.04 -12.02 -11.16
CA LYS A 165 17.82 -11.18 -12.08
C LYS A 165 19.16 -10.77 -11.46
#